data_e52bf85805efb24f653e0ed7531fafcf
#
_entry.id   e52bf85805efb24f653e0ed7531fafcf
#
_cell.length_a   1.000
_cell.length_b   1.000
_cell.length_c   1.000
_cell.angle_alpha   90.00
_cell.angle_beta   90.00
_cell.angle_gamma   90.00
#
_symmetry.space_group_name_H-M   'P 1'
#
loop_
_entity.id
_entity.type
_entity.pdbx_description
1 polymer ?
#
loop_
_entity_poly.entity_id
_entity_poly.type
_entity_poly.pdbx_seq_one_letter_code
_entity_poly.pdbx_strand_id
1 'polypeptide(L)'
;MGQTNIRYTDESINTAFSAFYVIPEYVWEKTQVKQLMEDLLDAYTSDKNKAYFLGTIVTCSANGDFELVDGQQRLTTFFIILCIVKKLYAEYGIPTASIDQLICGTSLNQYGVPVTRYRLELQHQNVTNCLELIAKGEPRPSDVSKTGGR
;
A
#
# COMPACT_ATOMS: atom_id res chain seq x y z
N MET A 1 19.53 -25.14 -15.67
CA MET A 1 19.24 -23.69 -15.79
C MET A 1 17.75 -23.50 -15.76
N GLY A 2 17.22 -22.93 -14.70
CA GLY A 2 15.79 -22.65 -14.59
C GLY A 2 15.42 -21.56 -15.59
N GLN A 3 14.40 -21.81 -16.42
CA GLN A 3 13.81 -20.77 -17.25
C GLN A 3 13.13 -19.76 -16.35
N THR A 4 13.63 -18.53 -16.33
CA THR A 4 12.96 -17.42 -15.67
C THR A 4 11.77 -17.01 -16.54
N ASN A 5 10.58 -17.48 -16.20
CA ASN A 5 9.35 -17.08 -16.88
C ASN A 5 8.92 -15.71 -16.35
N ILE A 6 9.14 -14.66 -17.15
CA ILE A 6 8.60 -13.34 -16.91
C ILE A 6 7.16 -13.34 -17.44
N ARG A 7 6.20 -12.94 -16.57
CA ARG A 7 4.79 -12.76 -16.94
C ARG A 7 4.43 -11.29 -16.88
N TYR A 8 3.65 -10.86 -17.83
CA TYR A 8 3.10 -9.50 -17.87
C TYR A 8 1.58 -9.58 -17.73
N THR A 9 1.04 -8.79 -16.84
CA THR A 9 -0.41 -8.65 -16.62
C THR A 9 -0.78 -7.19 -16.47
N ASP A 10 -1.93 -6.81 -17.00
CA ASP A 10 -2.52 -5.50 -16.73
C ASP A 10 -3.40 -5.61 -15.50
N GLU A 11 -3.11 -4.81 -14.49
CA GLU A 11 -3.77 -4.84 -13.20
C GLU A 11 -4.41 -3.49 -12.87
N SER A 12 -5.63 -3.51 -12.35
CA SER A 12 -6.20 -2.34 -11.69
C SER A 12 -5.68 -2.24 -10.25
N ILE A 13 -5.87 -1.09 -9.61
CA ILE A 13 -5.57 -0.94 -8.17
C ILE A 13 -6.31 -2.00 -7.35
N ASN A 14 -7.57 -2.31 -7.68
CA ASN A 14 -8.34 -3.33 -6.98
C ASN A 14 -7.73 -4.73 -7.09
N THR A 15 -7.26 -5.10 -8.28
CA THR A 15 -6.63 -6.42 -8.48
C THR A 15 -5.22 -6.47 -7.92
N ALA A 16 -4.43 -5.42 -8.07
CA ALA A 16 -3.10 -5.34 -7.47
C ALA A 16 -3.15 -5.52 -5.95
N PHE A 17 -4.04 -4.80 -5.26
CA PHE A 17 -4.20 -4.92 -3.80
C PHE A 17 -5.03 -6.11 -3.34
N SER A 18 -5.28 -7.11 -4.18
CA SER A 18 -5.77 -8.42 -3.75
C SER A 18 -4.65 -9.36 -3.25
N ALA A 19 -3.41 -9.07 -3.59
CA ALA A 19 -2.22 -9.81 -3.18
C ALA A 19 -1.56 -9.22 -1.92
N PHE A 20 -0.59 -9.94 -1.36
CA PHE A 20 0.26 -9.47 -0.27
C PHE A 20 1.66 -9.15 -0.79
N TYR A 21 2.18 -8.00 -0.39
CA TYR A 21 3.48 -7.51 -0.82
C TYR A 21 4.40 -7.23 0.36
N VAL A 22 5.67 -7.54 0.17
CA VAL A 22 6.75 -7.14 1.05
C VAL A 22 7.62 -6.13 0.31
N ILE A 23 7.90 -5.00 0.94
CA ILE A 23 8.73 -3.94 0.37
C ILE A 23 9.98 -3.71 1.20
N PRO A 24 11.14 -3.41 0.57
CA PRO A 24 12.38 -3.17 1.30
C PRO A 24 12.34 -1.84 2.06
N GLU A 25 11.95 -0.75 1.43
CA GLU A 25 12.03 0.59 2.00
C GLU A 25 11.11 1.58 1.29
N TYR A 26 10.66 2.62 2.02
CA TYR A 26 9.96 3.77 1.46
C TYR A 26 10.82 5.03 1.60
N VAL A 27 11.21 5.62 0.45
CA VAL A 27 12.13 6.74 0.39
C VAL A 27 11.59 7.99 -0.33
N TRP A 28 10.35 7.95 -0.84
CA TRP A 28 9.74 9.12 -1.45
C TRP A 28 9.55 10.24 -0.44
N GLU A 29 9.84 11.44 -0.89
CA GLU A 29 9.62 12.68 -0.15
C GLU A 29 8.35 13.38 -0.65
N LYS A 30 8.03 14.50 -0.02
CA LYS A 30 6.84 15.29 -0.33
C LYS A 30 6.72 15.66 -1.82
N THR A 31 7.84 15.95 -2.48
CA THR A 31 7.87 16.38 -3.89
C THR A 31 7.35 15.29 -4.82
N GLN A 32 7.82 14.05 -4.67
CA GLN A 32 7.37 12.93 -5.51
C GLN A 32 5.89 12.57 -5.26
N VAL A 33 5.47 12.59 -4.00
CA VAL A 33 4.06 12.34 -3.63
C VAL A 33 3.16 13.43 -4.22
N LYS A 34 3.56 14.70 -4.12
CA LYS A 34 2.82 15.83 -4.69
C LYS A 34 2.68 15.68 -6.20
N GLN A 35 3.75 15.36 -6.91
CA GLN A 35 3.72 15.16 -8.36
C GLN A 35 2.75 14.04 -8.74
N LEU A 36 2.79 12.90 -8.06
CA LEU A 36 1.85 11.80 -8.31
C LEU A 36 0.38 12.25 -8.11
N MET A 37 0.10 13.00 -7.05
CA MET A 37 -1.26 13.48 -6.77
C MET A 37 -1.74 14.49 -7.83
N GLU A 38 -0.87 15.37 -8.30
CA GLU A 38 -1.16 16.32 -9.37
C GLU A 38 -1.45 15.57 -10.69
N ASP A 39 -0.61 14.61 -11.06
CA ASP A 39 -0.80 13.79 -12.26
C ASP A 39 -2.15 13.02 -12.24
N LEU A 40 -2.52 12.46 -11.09
CA LEU A 40 -3.80 11.76 -10.91
C LEU A 40 -4.99 12.72 -11.03
N LEU A 41 -4.88 13.90 -10.43
CA LEU A 41 -5.93 14.92 -10.50
C LEU A 41 -6.11 15.43 -11.93
N ASP A 42 -5.03 15.70 -12.64
CA ASP A 42 -5.05 16.16 -14.03
C ASP A 42 -5.66 15.09 -14.95
N ALA A 43 -5.28 13.83 -14.77
CA ALA A 43 -5.86 12.72 -15.52
C ALA A 43 -7.38 12.60 -15.28
N TYR A 44 -7.82 12.69 -14.03
CA TYR A 44 -9.22 12.60 -13.65
C TYR A 44 -10.05 13.79 -14.17
N THR A 45 -9.51 15.00 -14.09
CA THR A 45 -10.22 16.21 -14.57
C THR A 45 -10.26 16.29 -16.09
N SER A 46 -9.26 15.74 -16.79
CA SER A 46 -9.22 15.71 -18.26
C SER A 46 -10.25 14.76 -18.84
N ASP A 47 -10.34 13.54 -18.34
CA ASP A 47 -11.34 12.54 -18.75
C ASP A 47 -11.56 11.49 -17.66
N LYS A 48 -12.67 11.59 -16.96
CA LYS A 48 -13.05 10.67 -15.86
C LYS A 48 -13.22 9.21 -16.29
N ASN A 49 -13.51 8.96 -17.56
CA ASN A 49 -13.78 7.63 -18.08
C ASN A 49 -12.54 6.97 -18.69
N LYS A 50 -11.46 7.72 -18.84
CA LYS A 50 -10.22 7.21 -19.42
C LYS A 50 -9.35 6.57 -18.35
N ALA A 51 -8.90 5.34 -18.63
CA ALA A 51 -7.90 4.70 -17.79
C ALA A 51 -6.59 5.49 -17.80
N TYR A 52 -6.03 5.71 -16.61
CA TYR A 52 -4.72 6.32 -16.44
C TYR A 52 -3.69 5.27 -16.09
N PHE A 53 -2.59 5.23 -16.85
CA PHE A 53 -1.50 4.29 -16.62
C PHE A 53 -0.63 4.77 -15.45
N LEU A 54 -0.66 4.03 -14.35
CA LEU A 54 0.04 4.37 -13.12
C LEU A 54 1.54 3.96 -13.13
N GLY A 55 1.98 3.26 -14.16
CA GLY A 55 3.31 2.71 -14.30
C GLY A 55 3.37 1.21 -14.01
N THR A 56 4.56 0.64 -14.12
CA THR A 56 4.80 -0.78 -13.89
C THR A 56 5.26 -1.03 -12.46
N ILE A 57 4.93 -2.22 -11.97
CA ILE A 57 5.55 -2.82 -10.79
C ILE A 57 6.22 -4.14 -11.20
N VAL A 58 7.34 -4.46 -10.60
CA VAL A 58 8.05 -5.73 -10.81
C VAL A 58 8.09 -6.48 -9.49
N THR A 59 7.64 -7.72 -9.51
CA THR A 59 7.56 -8.56 -8.33
C THR A 59 8.27 -9.89 -8.53
N CYS A 60 8.79 -10.45 -7.44
CA CYS A 60 9.24 -11.83 -7.35
C CYS A 60 8.37 -12.57 -6.34
N SER A 61 7.97 -13.80 -6.66
CA SER A 61 7.28 -14.65 -5.68
C SER A 61 8.27 -15.13 -4.62
N ALA A 62 7.93 -14.91 -3.36
CA ALA A 62 8.71 -15.34 -2.21
C ALA A 62 7.78 -15.88 -1.11
N ASN A 63 7.84 -17.18 -0.84
CA ASN A 63 7.09 -17.83 0.26
C ASN A 63 5.56 -17.58 0.25
N GLY A 64 4.95 -17.47 -0.93
CA GLY A 64 3.52 -17.22 -1.09
C GLY A 64 3.11 -15.75 -1.14
N ASP A 65 4.04 -14.84 -0.88
CA ASP A 65 3.88 -13.40 -1.02
C ASP A 65 4.62 -12.91 -2.28
N PHE A 66 4.45 -11.63 -2.59
CA PHE A 66 5.22 -10.94 -3.61
C PHE A 66 6.22 -9.97 -2.98
N GLU A 67 7.49 -10.15 -3.27
CA GLU A 67 8.51 -9.16 -2.98
C GLU A 67 8.58 -8.15 -4.12
N LEU A 68 8.44 -6.86 -3.82
CA LEU A 68 8.54 -5.79 -4.80
C LEU A 68 9.99 -5.49 -5.13
N VAL A 69 10.35 -5.64 -6.40
CA VAL A 69 11.69 -5.34 -6.94
C VAL A 69 11.73 -3.93 -7.52
N ASP A 70 10.64 -3.49 -8.15
CA ASP A 70 10.49 -2.15 -8.71
C ASP A 70 9.06 -1.63 -8.53
N GLY A 71 8.90 -0.32 -8.45
CA GLY A 71 7.62 0.35 -8.22
C GLY A 71 7.18 0.40 -6.75
N GLN A 72 8.07 0.06 -5.80
CA GLN A 72 7.78 0.02 -4.35
C GLN A 72 7.23 1.34 -3.84
N GLN A 73 7.85 2.45 -4.24
CA GLN A 73 7.48 3.79 -3.76
C GLN A 73 6.05 4.15 -4.19
N ARG A 74 5.72 3.86 -5.42
CA ARG A 74 4.40 4.14 -5.98
C ARG A 74 3.32 3.29 -5.32
N LEU A 75 3.55 1.96 -5.22
CA LEU A 75 2.57 1.07 -4.59
C LEU A 75 2.37 1.41 -3.11
N THR A 76 3.44 1.75 -2.38
CA THR A 76 3.36 2.21 -0.99
C THR A 76 2.55 3.50 -0.87
N THR A 77 2.77 4.45 -1.78
CA THR A 77 1.99 5.70 -1.79
C THR A 77 0.51 5.44 -2.02
N PHE A 78 0.14 4.53 -2.94
CA PHE A 78 -1.26 4.13 -3.13
C PHE A 78 -1.84 3.46 -1.89
N PHE A 79 -1.10 2.61 -1.21
CA PHE A 79 -1.55 2.02 0.05
C PHE A 79 -1.85 3.10 1.10
N ILE A 80 -0.99 4.10 1.25
CA ILE A 80 -1.21 5.23 2.16
C ILE A 80 -2.44 6.04 1.74
N ILE A 81 -2.62 6.29 0.44
CA ILE A 81 -3.81 6.98 -0.08
C ILE A 81 -5.08 6.21 0.29
N LEU A 82 -5.10 4.88 0.13
CA LEU A 82 -6.25 4.05 0.52
C LEU A 82 -6.57 4.17 2.02
N CYS A 83 -5.54 4.19 2.87
CA CYS A 83 -5.71 4.38 4.31
C CYS A 83 -6.32 5.76 4.64
N ILE A 84 -5.89 6.82 3.95
CA ILE A 84 -6.43 8.18 4.11
C ILE A 84 -7.87 8.23 3.62
N VAL A 85 -8.18 7.66 2.46
CA VAL A 85 -9.54 7.61 1.90
C VAL A 85 -10.47 6.84 2.84
N LYS A 86 -10.03 5.71 3.42
CA LYS A 86 -10.78 4.98 4.43
C LYS A 86 -11.13 5.88 5.61
N LYS A 87 -10.16 6.61 6.14
CA LYS A 87 -10.38 7.55 7.27
C LYS A 87 -11.42 8.60 6.91
N LEU A 88 -11.28 9.24 5.74
CA LEU A 88 -12.24 10.22 5.26
C LEU A 88 -13.65 9.63 5.10
N TYR A 89 -13.77 8.43 4.54
CA TYR A 89 -15.06 7.75 4.42
C TYR A 89 -15.71 7.53 5.78
N ALA A 90 -14.95 7.07 6.77
CA ALA A 90 -15.45 6.89 8.13
C ALA A 90 -15.92 8.21 8.76
N GLU A 91 -15.18 9.30 8.57
CA GLU A 91 -15.54 10.64 9.06
C GLU A 91 -16.85 11.16 8.45
N TYR A 92 -17.13 10.82 7.18
CA TYR A 92 -18.37 11.20 6.47
C TYR A 92 -19.48 10.15 6.56
N GLY A 93 -19.30 9.09 7.35
CA GLY A 93 -20.32 8.04 7.51
C GLY A 93 -20.49 7.15 6.25
N ILE A 94 -19.51 7.12 5.35
CA ILE A 94 -19.52 6.30 4.15
C ILE A 94 -18.98 4.90 4.51
N PRO A 95 -19.62 3.79 4.05
CA PRO A 95 -19.13 2.44 4.30
C PRO A 95 -17.71 2.22 3.77
N THR A 96 -16.84 1.60 4.59
CA THR A 96 -15.41 1.39 4.27
C THR A 96 -15.09 -0.01 3.78
N ALA A 97 -16.04 -0.94 3.76
CA ALA A 97 -15.81 -2.37 3.50
C ALA A 97 -15.04 -2.67 2.21
N SER A 98 -15.31 -1.92 1.13
CA SER A 98 -14.60 -2.09 -0.14
C SER A 98 -13.13 -1.67 -0.06
N ILE A 99 -12.82 -0.65 0.73
CA ILE A 99 -11.45 -0.16 0.95
C ILE A 99 -10.71 -1.06 1.95
N ASP A 100 -11.41 -1.54 2.97
CA ASP A 100 -10.83 -2.45 3.96
C ASP A 100 -10.22 -3.71 3.32
N GLN A 101 -10.86 -4.27 2.28
CA GLN A 101 -10.36 -5.42 1.53
C GLN A 101 -9.07 -5.13 0.77
N LEU A 102 -8.84 -3.87 0.38
CA LEU A 102 -7.61 -3.43 -0.31
C LEU A 102 -6.46 -3.15 0.67
N ILE A 103 -6.77 -2.87 1.93
CA ILE A 103 -5.79 -2.57 2.98
C ILE A 103 -5.39 -3.85 3.71
N CYS A 104 -6.36 -4.70 4.05
CA CYS A 104 -6.16 -5.93 4.80
C CYS A 104 -6.72 -7.14 4.05
N GLY A 105 -6.18 -8.30 4.36
CA GLY A 105 -6.69 -9.58 3.89
C GLY A 105 -6.46 -10.67 4.91
N THR A 106 -7.04 -11.84 4.67
CA THR A 106 -6.83 -13.03 5.48
C THR A 106 -5.75 -13.91 4.85
N SER A 107 -4.77 -14.32 5.63
CA SER A 107 -3.78 -15.32 5.26
C SER A 107 -3.73 -16.42 6.32
N LEU A 108 -3.09 -17.54 6.01
CA LEU A 108 -2.85 -18.60 6.99
C LEU A 108 -1.46 -18.40 7.62
N ASN A 109 -1.37 -18.49 8.94
CA ASN A 109 -0.07 -18.52 9.61
C ASN A 109 0.60 -19.91 9.44
N GLN A 110 1.80 -20.07 9.99
CA GLN A 110 2.57 -21.33 9.93
C GLN A 110 1.84 -22.56 10.51
N TYR A 111 0.78 -22.37 11.30
CA TYR A 111 -0.06 -23.43 11.89
C TYR A 111 -1.37 -23.65 11.12
N GLY A 112 -1.55 -23.01 9.96
CA GLY A 112 -2.78 -23.08 9.17
C GLY A 112 -3.96 -22.31 9.76
N VAL A 113 -3.73 -21.43 10.73
CA VAL A 113 -4.77 -20.61 11.36
C VAL A 113 -4.95 -19.31 10.56
N PRO A 114 -6.21 -18.93 10.21
CA PRO A 114 -6.49 -17.65 9.55
C PRO A 114 -6.08 -16.45 10.42
N VAL A 115 -5.32 -15.54 9.85
CA VAL A 115 -4.89 -14.28 10.49
C VAL A 115 -5.11 -13.12 9.53
N THR A 116 -5.46 -11.97 10.07
CA THR A 116 -5.55 -10.73 9.30
C THR A 116 -4.17 -10.15 9.10
N ARG A 117 -3.84 -9.82 7.85
CA ARG A 117 -2.59 -9.17 7.45
C ARG A 117 -2.86 -7.92 6.63
N TYR A 118 -1.98 -6.93 6.74
CA TYR A 118 -1.96 -5.81 5.81
C TYR A 118 -1.44 -6.26 4.44
N ARG A 119 -1.99 -5.69 3.37
CA ARG A 119 -1.60 -6.01 1.99
C ARG A 119 -0.17 -5.58 1.66
N LEU A 120 0.37 -4.64 2.39
CA LEU A 120 1.73 -4.13 2.24
C LEU A 120 2.45 -4.14 3.58
N GLU A 121 3.62 -4.77 3.64
CA GLU A 121 4.46 -4.89 4.82
C GLU A 121 5.91 -4.47 4.51
N LEU A 122 6.57 -3.85 5.48
CA LEU A 122 8.00 -3.53 5.39
C LEU A 122 8.84 -4.75 5.75
N GLN A 123 9.89 -5.03 4.96
CA GLN A 123 10.76 -6.19 5.11
C GLN A 123 11.56 -6.17 6.44
N HIS A 124 11.95 -4.99 6.90
CA HIS A 124 12.72 -4.83 8.12
C HIS A 124 11.83 -4.50 9.32
N GLN A 125 11.62 -5.47 10.19
CA GLN A 125 10.75 -5.38 11.38
C GLN A 125 11.26 -4.46 12.50
N ASN A 126 12.48 -3.92 12.41
CA ASN A 126 13.06 -3.07 13.45
C ASN A 126 12.54 -1.63 13.44
N VAL A 127 11.85 -1.23 12.41
CA VAL A 127 11.08 0.00 12.39
C VAL A 127 9.66 -0.38 12.74
N THR A 128 9.13 0.14 13.85
CA THR A 128 7.70 0.07 14.18
C THR A 128 6.93 0.14 12.87
N ASN A 129 6.04 -0.81 12.62
CA ASN A 129 5.37 -0.94 11.33
C ASN A 129 4.58 0.35 11.01
N CYS A 130 5.26 1.34 10.45
CA CYS A 130 4.70 2.66 10.17
C CYS A 130 3.45 2.57 9.30
N LEU A 131 3.42 1.59 8.39
CA LEU A 131 2.26 1.36 7.53
C LEU A 131 1.06 0.84 8.33
N GLU A 132 1.31 -0.02 9.31
CA GLU A 132 0.27 -0.49 10.23
C GLU A 132 -0.31 0.64 11.08
N LEU A 133 0.55 1.52 11.61
CA LEU A 133 0.11 2.69 12.36
C LEU A 133 -0.73 3.63 11.49
N ILE A 134 -0.31 3.87 10.25
CA ILE A 134 -1.08 4.67 9.30
C ILE A 134 -2.42 4.02 9.01
N ALA A 135 -2.45 2.71 8.80
CA ALA A 135 -3.68 1.97 8.51
C ALA A 135 -4.65 1.98 9.69
N LYS A 136 -4.14 1.98 10.92
CA LYS A 136 -4.93 2.12 12.16
C LYS A 136 -5.33 3.56 12.47
N GLY A 137 -4.70 4.54 11.81
CA GLY A 137 -4.88 5.97 12.13
C GLY A 137 -4.20 6.40 13.42
N GLU A 138 -3.20 5.64 13.88
CA GLU A 138 -2.45 5.93 15.10
C GLU A 138 -1.34 6.97 14.85
N PRO A 139 -0.99 7.81 15.86
CA PRO A 139 0.07 8.80 15.72
C PRO A 139 1.44 8.14 15.58
N ARG A 140 2.37 8.81 14.91
CA ARG A 140 3.75 8.34 14.76
C ARG A 140 4.44 8.27 16.14
N PRO A 141 5.32 7.28 16.38
CA PRO A 141 6.10 7.19 17.62
C PRO A 141 6.92 8.46 17.91
N SER A 142 7.37 9.18 16.88
CA SER A 142 8.10 10.45 17.01
C SER A 142 7.23 11.61 17.53
N ASP A 143 5.92 11.52 17.39
CA ASP A 143 5.01 12.58 17.84
C ASP A 143 4.68 12.45 19.33
N VAL A 144 4.84 11.26 19.89
CA VAL A 144 4.62 10.98 21.32
C VAL A 144 5.80 11.47 22.18
N SER A 145 7.01 11.51 21.63
CA SER A 145 8.21 11.93 22.38
C SER A 145 8.32 13.46 22.59
N LYS A 146 7.54 14.26 21.87
CA LYS A 146 7.56 15.73 22.00
C LYS A 146 6.56 16.30 23.03
N THR A 147 5.65 15.47 23.56
CA THR A 147 4.65 15.91 24.54
C THR A 147 5.02 15.57 25.98
N GLY A 148 6.16 14.96 26.24
CA GLY A 148 6.65 14.55 27.57
C GLY A 148 7.72 15.45 28.18
N GLY A 149 7.77 16.74 27.83
CA GLY A 149 8.73 17.69 28.36
C GLY A 149 8.08 18.95 28.94
N ARG A 150 7.51 18.83 30.12
CA ARG A 150 7.33 19.93 31.07
C ARG A 150 7.41 19.39 32.49
#